data_54dcff645a4603fc8b9f64461cd90d34
#
_entry.id   54dcff645a4603fc8b9f64461cd90d34
#
_cell.length_a   1.000
_cell.length_b   1.000
_cell.length_c   1.000
_cell.angle_alpha   90.00
_cell.angle_beta   90.00
_cell.angle_gamma   90.00
#
_symmetry.space_group_name_H-M   'P 1'
#
loop_
_entity.id
_entity.type
_entity.pdbx_description
1 polymer ?
#
loop_
_entity_poly.entity_id
_entity_poly.type
_entity_poly.pdbx_seq_one_letter_code
_entity_poly.pdbx_strand_id
1 'polypeptide(L)'
;SDVYKRQHGFCMALADSVPGVSGGTIAFILGFYDRFLDALHQLFGKDKDARRAAVRYLLQLGLGWVVGMVASVAALAELFASQVYFMSSLFLGLTLASFPFVIRAERRVLQGQARSCPCALFGLLLVVLLTLLRTNAAGVAIRFAGAPVWMLGYIFVSGAVAITAMVLPGISGSTLLLIAGVYLPAIEAIKAFLGLGFSV
;
A
#
# COMPACT_ATOMS: atom_id res chain seq x y z
N SER A 1 -18.20 -10.18 15.04
CA SER A 1 -17.72 -9.58 16.30
C SER A 1 -16.72 -8.47 16.00
N ASP A 2 -16.57 -7.47 16.88
CA ASP A 2 -15.71 -6.32 16.67
C ASP A 2 -14.21 -6.70 16.64
N VAL A 3 -13.89 -7.81 17.27
CA VAL A 3 -12.53 -8.39 17.26
C VAL A 3 -12.12 -8.78 15.84
N TYR A 4 -12.99 -9.45 15.07
CA TYR A 4 -12.68 -9.83 13.69
C TYR A 4 -12.41 -8.63 12.78
N LYS A 5 -13.14 -7.53 12.97
CA LYS A 5 -12.92 -6.31 12.16
C LYS A 5 -11.54 -5.71 12.39
N ARG A 6 -11.08 -5.70 13.65
CA ARG A 6 -9.73 -5.24 14.01
C ARG A 6 -8.65 -6.19 13.47
N GLN A 7 -8.88 -7.51 13.56
CA GLN A 7 -7.96 -8.50 12.98
C GLN A 7 -7.85 -8.35 11.46
N HIS A 8 -8.97 -8.12 10.76
CA HIS A 8 -8.98 -7.86 9.32
C HIS A 8 -8.16 -6.61 8.97
N GLY A 9 -8.33 -5.52 9.74
CA GLY A 9 -7.52 -4.31 9.56
C GLY A 9 -6.04 -4.56 9.80
N PHE A 10 -5.71 -5.30 10.84
CA PHE A 10 -4.33 -5.68 11.15
C PHE A 10 -3.69 -6.48 10.00
N CYS A 11 -4.38 -7.50 9.47
CA CYS A 11 -3.90 -8.28 8.34
C CYS A 11 -3.72 -7.43 7.07
N MET A 12 -4.64 -6.48 6.81
CA MET A 12 -4.48 -5.53 5.71
C MET A 12 -3.20 -4.71 5.87
N ALA A 13 -2.94 -4.18 7.07
CA ALA A 13 -1.76 -3.35 7.32
C ALA A 13 -0.45 -4.14 7.16
N LEU A 14 -0.40 -5.39 7.60
CA LEU A 14 0.74 -6.27 7.37
C LEU A 14 1.03 -6.42 5.88
N ALA A 15 -0.01 -6.64 5.06
CA ALA A 15 0.13 -6.77 3.62
C ALA A 15 0.53 -5.45 2.96
N ASP A 16 -0.07 -4.34 3.38
CA ASP A 16 0.21 -3.00 2.82
C ASP A 16 1.63 -2.51 3.12
N SER A 17 2.22 -2.97 4.22
CA SER A 17 3.58 -2.62 4.59
C SER A 17 4.64 -3.33 3.74
N VAL A 18 4.28 -4.43 3.07
CA VAL A 18 5.19 -5.23 2.24
C VAL A 18 5.00 -4.89 0.76
N PRO A 19 6.05 -4.39 0.06
CA PRO A 19 5.96 -4.16 -1.38
C PRO A 19 5.61 -5.44 -2.14
N GLY A 20 4.68 -5.33 -3.09
CA GLY A 20 4.20 -6.46 -3.91
C GLY A 20 2.99 -7.20 -3.33
N VAL A 21 2.58 -6.91 -2.10
CA VAL A 21 1.35 -7.44 -1.49
C VAL A 21 0.37 -6.29 -1.28
N SER A 22 -0.92 -6.55 -1.44
CA SER A 22 -1.98 -5.54 -1.30
C SER A 22 -2.95 -5.90 -0.19
N GLY A 23 -3.26 -4.95 0.67
CA GLY A 23 -4.31 -5.08 1.68
C GLY A 23 -5.67 -5.36 1.07
N GLY A 24 -5.97 -4.79 -0.11
CA GLY A 24 -7.17 -5.10 -0.88
C GLY A 24 -7.23 -6.59 -1.29
N THR A 25 -6.10 -7.17 -1.68
CA THR A 25 -6.01 -8.62 -1.97
C THR A 25 -6.28 -9.46 -0.72
N ILE A 26 -5.74 -9.05 0.43
CA ILE A 26 -6.03 -9.73 1.72
C ILE A 26 -7.52 -9.60 2.08
N ALA A 27 -8.13 -8.44 1.89
CA ALA A 27 -9.55 -8.26 2.11
C ALA A 27 -10.40 -9.19 1.24
N PHE A 28 -9.99 -9.38 -0.03
CA PHE A 28 -10.63 -10.30 -0.96
C PHE A 28 -10.48 -11.76 -0.52
N ILE A 29 -9.26 -12.19 -0.17
CA ILE A 29 -8.99 -13.57 0.29
C ILE A 29 -9.74 -13.90 1.58
N LEU A 30 -9.82 -12.95 2.52
CA LEU A 30 -10.52 -13.12 3.80
C LEU A 30 -12.04 -12.91 3.69
N GLY A 31 -12.55 -12.58 2.49
CA GLY A 31 -13.99 -12.52 2.18
C GLY A 31 -14.72 -11.32 2.76
N PHE A 32 -14.04 -10.23 3.07
CA PHE A 32 -14.69 -9.00 3.58
C PHE A 32 -14.56 -7.79 2.63
N TYR A 33 -14.00 -7.98 1.44
CA TYR A 33 -13.74 -6.92 0.46
C TYR A 33 -15.02 -6.18 0.04
N ASP A 34 -16.07 -6.91 -0.33
CA ASP A 34 -17.35 -6.31 -0.73
C ASP A 34 -17.95 -5.47 0.41
N ARG A 35 -17.89 -5.97 1.63
CA ARG A 35 -18.34 -5.23 2.80
C ARG A 35 -17.53 -3.97 3.07
N PHE A 36 -16.23 -4.02 2.79
CA PHE A 36 -15.36 -2.87 2.88
C PHE A 36 -15.72 -1.80 1.85
N LEU A 37 -15.94 -2.20 0.57
CA LEU A 37 -16.40 -1.29 -0.49
C LEU A 37 -17.77 -0.71 -0.20
N ASP A 38 -18.74 -1.53 0.26
CA ASP A 38 -20.06 -1.07 0.65
C ASP A 38 -20.00 -0.01 1.76
N ALA A 39 -19.13 -0.24 2.76
CA ALA A 39 -18.93 0.73 3.84
C ALA A 39 -18.34 2.05 3.33
N LEU A 40 -17.36 2.01 2.40
CA LEU A 40 -16.84 3.21 1.76
C LEU A 40 -17.91 3.96 0.96
N HIS A 41 -18.73 3.23 0.21
CA HIS A 41 -19.82 3.82 -0.56
C HIS A 41 -20.89 4.47 0.34
N GLN A 42 -21.25 3.80 1.45
CA GLN A 42 -22.22 4.32 2.41
C GLN A 42 -21.79 5.58 3.14
N LEU A 43 -20.48 5.89 3.21
CA LEU A 43 -20.00 7.18 3.77
C LEU A 43 -20.60 8.38 3.03
N PHE A 44 -20.79 8.26 1.72
CA PHE A 44 -21.34 9.29 0.85
C PHE A 44 -22.85 9.14 0.63
N GLY A 45 -23.46 8.09 1.22
CA GLY A 45 -24.88 7.82 1.15
C GLY A 45 -25.72 8.84 1.92
N LYS A 46 -27.00 8.99 1.52
CA LYS A 46 -27.95 9.91 2.16
C LYS A 46 -28.56 9.32 3.45
N ASP A 47 -28.53 8.01 3.62
CA ASP A 47 -29.04 7.33 4.80
C ASP A 47 -28.09 7.51 6.00
N LYS A 48 -28.59 8.18 7.04
CA LYS A 48 -27.81 8.50 8.25
C LYS A 48 -27.48 7.27 9.07
N ASP A 49 -28.37 6.27 9.12
CA ASP A 49 -28.15 5.07 9.93
C ASP A 49 -27.17 4.13 9.26
N ALA A 50 -27.29 3.93 7.94
CA ALA A 50 -26.32 3.19 7.14
C ALA A 50 -24.93 3.83 7.21
N ARG A 51 -24.84 5.16 7.10
CA ARG A 51 -23.59 5.90 7.24
C ARG A 51 -22.97 5.74 8.63
N ARG A 52 -23.76 5.82 9.71
CA ARG A 52 -23.25 5.61 11.08
C ARG A 52 -22.70 4.20 11.28
N ALA A 53 -23.37 3.19 10.72
CA ALA A 53 -22.92 1.80 10.75
C ALA A 53 -21.61 1.62 9.97
N ALA A 54 -21.52 2.24 8.78
CA ALA A 54 -20.30 2.24 7.95
C ALA A 54 -19.13 2.90 8.65
N VAL A 55 -19.31 4.08 9.24
CA VAL A 55 -18.28 4.78 10.02
C VAL A 55 -17.78 3.90 11.18
N ARG A 56 -18.68 3.29 11.94
CA ARG A 56 -18.30 2.39 13.05
C ARG A 56 -17.48 1.20 12.55
N TYR A 57 -17.89 0.59 11.43
CA TYR A 57 -17.17 -0.51 10.81
C TYR A 57 -15.76 -0.09 10.37
N LEU A 58 -15.65 1.02 9.64
CA LEU A 58 -14.39 1.54 9.13
C LEU A 58 -13.45 2.01 10.24
N LEU A 59 -13.99 2.59 11.32
CA LEU A 59 -13.18 2.93 12.50
C LEU A 59 -12.59 1.70 13.18
N GLN A 60 -13.36 0.61 13.31
CA GLN A 60 -12.86 -0.63 13.90
C GLN A 60 -11.81 -1.30 13.01
N LEU A 61 -12.04 -1.31 11.69
CA LEU A 61 -11.07 -1.78 10.71
C LEU A 61 -9.80 -0.93 10.75
N GLY A 62 -9.96 0.40 10.74
CA GLY A 62 -8.88 1.38 10.78
C GLY A 62 -8.03 1.31 12.05
N LEU A 63 -8.64 1.10 13.22
CA LEU A 63 -7.89 0.88 14.46
C LEU A 63 -6.99 -0.37 14.37
N GLY A 64 -7.53 -1.46 13.83
CA GLY A 64 -6.72 -2.66 13.58
C GLY A 64 -5.61 -2.39 12.59
N TRP A 65 -5.90 -1.64 11.53
CA TRP A 65 -4.93 -1.26 10.50
C TRP A 65 -3.80 -0.39 11.08
N VAL A 66 -4.11 0.61 11.90
CA VAL A 66 -3.10 1.47 12.56
C VAL A 66 -2.18 0.64 13.46
N VAL A 67 -2.74 -0.24 14.29
CA VAL A 67 -1.94 -1.12 15.16
C VAL A 67 -1.06 -2.05 14.32
N GLY A 68 -1.61 -2.65 13.27
CA GLY A 68 -0.87 -3.50 12.36
C GLY A 68 0.23 -2.75 11.61
N MET A 69 -0.01 -1.53 11.19
CA MET A 69 0.98 -0.69 10.50
C MET A 69 2.13 -0.31 11.42
N VAL A 70 1.84 0.13 12.66
CA VAL A 70 2.88 0.43 13.65
C VAL A 70 3.73 -0.79 13.94
N ALA A 71 3.12 -1.95 14.17
CA ALA A 71 3.83 -3.20 14.41
C ALA A 71 4.69 -3.60 13.22
N SER A 72 4.14 -3.48 11.99
CA SER A 72 4.86 -3.79 10.75
C SER A 72 6.05 -2.88 10.52
N VAL A 73 5.87 -1.56 10.70
CA VAL A 73 6.95 -0.58 10.54
C VAL A 73 8.08 -0.86 11.53
N ALA A 74 7.75 -1.14 12.78
CA ALA A 74 8.75 -1.46 13.81
C ALA A 74 9.53 -2.75 13.45
N ALA A 75 8.80 -3.83 13.08
CA ALA A 75 9.41 -5.10 12.71
C ALA A 75 10.26 -5.00 11.43
N LEU A 76 9.73 -4.35 10.38
CA LEU A 76 10.44 -4.18 9.11
C LEU A 76 11.70 -3.34 9.28
N ALA A 77 11.61 -2.31 10.11
CA ALA A 77 12.75 -1.46 10.39
C ALA A 77 13.93 -2.23 11.00
N GLU A 78 13.66 -3.06 12.00
CA GLU A 78 14.65 -3.90 12.63
C GLU A 78 15.21 -4.95 11.68
N LEU A 79 14.32 -5.62 10.93
CA LEU A 79 14.71 -6.63 9.96
C LEU A 79 15.54 -6.05 8.81
N PHE A 80 15.22 -4.86 8.32
CA PHE A 80 16.02 -4.19 7.29
C PHE A 80 17.39 -3.77 7.81
N ALA A 81 17.48 -3.30 9.06
CA ALA A 81 18.73 -2.92 9.66
C ALA A 81 19.69 -4.13 9.85
N SER A 82 19.13 -5.29 10.24
CA SER A 82 19.90 -6.49 10.55
C SER A 82 20.10 -7.44 9.35
N GLN A 83 19.16 -7.51 8.42
CA GLN A 83 19.06 -8.56 7.39
C GLN A 83 18.65 -8.01 6.00
N VAL A 84 19.34 -6.98 5.49
CA VAL A 84 18.99 -6.29 4.22
C VAL A 84 18.86 -7.28 3.05
N TYR A 85 19.80 -8.18 2.87
CA TYR A 85 19.80 -9.13 1.75
C TYR A 85 18.64 -10.12 1.84
N PHE A 86 18.37 -10.63 3.05
CA PHE A 86 17.25 -11.54 3.29
C PHE A 86 15.91 -10.85 2.99
N MET A 87 15.71 -9.64 3.50
CA MET A 87 14.47 -8.88 3.29
C MET A 87 14.26 -8.51 1.82
N SER A 88 15.32 -8.09 1.13
CA SER A 88 15.25 -7.79 -0.30
C SER A 88 14.91 -9.04 -1.13
N SER A 89 15.51 -10.19 -0.81
CA SER A 89 15.20 -11.46 -1.48
C SER A 89 13.79 -11.94 -1.18
N LEU A 90 13.32 -11.78 0.06
CA LEU A 90 11.96 -12.11 0.46
C LEU A 90 10.93 -11.27 -0.31
N PHE A 91 11.15 -9.95 -0.41
CA PHE A 91 10.24 -9.05 -1.13
C PHE A 91 10.22 -9.33 -2.63
N LEU A 92 11.40 -9.61 -3.22
CA LEU A 92 11.48 -10.03 -4.61
C LEU A 92 10.72 -11.33 -4.83
N GLY A 93 10.91 -12.31 -3.95
CA GLY A 93 10.20 -13.60 -4.01
C GLY A 93 8.69 -13.44 -3.89
N LEU A 94 8.20 -12.64 -2.94
CA LEU A 94 6.77 -12.35 -2.78
C LEU A 94 6.19 -11.65 -4.01
N THR A 95 6.91 -10.66 -4.55
CA THR A 95 6.51 -9.96 -5.77
C THR A 95 6.41 -10.93 -6.95
N LEU A 96 7.42 -11.76 -7.18
CA LEU A 96 7.39 -12.77 -8.25
C LEU A 96 6.28 -13.80 -8.04
N ALA A 97 6.07 -14.26 -6.81
CA ALA A 97 5.01 -15.20 -6.47
C ALA A 97 3.60 -14.62 -6.65
N SER A 98 3.44 -13.30 -6.59
CA SER A 98 2.15 -12.64 -6.82
C SER A 98 1.71 -12.68 -8.29
N PHE A 99 2.64 -12.75 -9.26
CA PHE A 99 2.31 -12.76 -10.70
C PHE A 99 1.34 -13.89 -11.11
N PRO A 100 1.60 -15.18 -10.79
CA PRO A 100 0.68 -16.24 -11.18
C PRO A 100 -0.69 -16.10 -10.50
N PHE A 101 -0.74 -15.53 -9.30
CA PHE A 101 -2.01 -15.26 -8.62
C PHE A 101 -2.82 -14.19 -9.35
N VAL A 102 -2.21 -13.05 -9.69
CA VAL A 102 -2.85 -11.95 -10.44
C VAL A 102 -3.30 -12.43 -11.83
N ILE A 103 -2.43 -13.16 -12.56
CA ILE A 103 -2.78 -13.70 -13.87
C ILE A 103 -3.98 -14.65 -13.79
N ARG A 104 -4.08 -15.47 -12.75
CA ARG A 104 -5.22 -16.38 -12.55
C ARG A 104 -6.49 -15.61 -12.18
N ALA A 105 -6.40 -14.63 -11.31
CA ALA A 105 -7.54 -13.80 -10.89
C ALA A 105 -8.12 -13.03 -12.09
N GLU A 106 -7.26 -12.46 -12.92
CA GLU A 106 -7.65 -11.65 -14.09
C GLU A 106 -7.78 -12.46 -15.40
N ARG A 107 -7.68 -13.78 -15.34
CA ARG A 107 -7.69 -14.63 -16.52
C ARG A 107 -8.91 -14.41 -17.44
N ARG A 108 -10.08 -14.11 -16.86
CA ARG A 108 -11.30 -13.85 -17.63
C ARG A 108 -11.23 -12.53 -18.41
N VAL A 109 -10.54 -11.54 -17.88
CA VAL A 109 -10.34 -10.24 -18.52
C VAL A 109 -9.23 -10.33 -19.56
N LEU A 110 -8.19 -11.13 -19.31
CA LEU A 110 -7.06 -11.33 -20.21
C LEU A 110 -7.41 -12.24 -21.41
N GLN A 111 -8.36 -13.18 -21.25
CA GLN A 111 -8.80 -14.06 -22.33
C GLN A 111 -9.71 -13.30 -23.31
N GLY A 112 -9.13 -12.87 -24.43
CA GLY A 112 -9.87 -12.29 -25.56
C GLY A 112 -9.58 -10.83 -25.89
N GLN A 113 -8.76 -10.15 -25.10
CA GLN A 113 -8.43 -8.75 -25.36
C GLN A 113 -6.94 -8.55 -25.70
N ALA A 114 -6.54 -8.93 -26.91
CA ALA A 114 -5.28 -8.47 -27.51
C ALA A 114 -5.16 -6.92 -27.51
N ARG A 115 -6.29 -6.21 -27.39
CA ARG A 115 -6.37 -4.75 -27.21
C ARG A 115 -5.78 -4.24 -25.90
N SER A 116 -5.62 -5.08 -24.88
CA SER A 116 -5.05 -4.67 -23.57
C SER A 116 -3.53 -4.75 -23.53
N CYS A 117 -2.89 -5.42 -24.50
CA CYS A 117 -1.42 -5.46 -24.61
C CYS A 117 -0.76 -4.08 -24.70
N PRO A 118 -1.26 -3.11 -25.48
CA PRO A 118 -0.68 -1.76 -25.52
C PRO A 118 -0.74 -1.04 -24.17
N CYS A 119 -1.83 -1.22 -23.42
CA CYS A 119 -1.97 -0.60 -22.08
C CYS A 119 -0.99 -1.22 -21.08
N ALA A 120 -0.80 -2.53 -21.11
CA ALA A 120 0.18 -3.21 -20.26
C ALA A 120 1.61 -2.80 -20.61
N LEU A 121 1.93 -2.70 -21.91
CA LEU A 121 3.23 -2.22 -22.39
C LEU A 121 3.46 -0.76 -21.99
N PHE A 122 2.45 0.10 -22.13
CA PHE A 122 2.51 1.49 -21.69
C PHE A 122 2.77 1.59 -20.17
N GLY A 123 2.06 0.82 -19.36
CA GLY A 123 2.28 0.77 -17.91
C GLY A 123 3.69 0.30 -17.56
N LEU A 124 4.19 -0.74 -18.23
CA LEU A 124 5.56 -1.21 -18.05
C LEU A 124 6.59 -0.14 -18.40
N LEU A 125 6.45 0.49 -19.57
CA LEU A 125 7.34 1.55 -20.03
C LEU A 125 7.30 2.76 -19.10
N LEU A 126 6.12 3.13 -18.60
CA LEU A 126 5.97 4.22 -17.65
C LEU A 126 6.73 3.94 -16.33
N VAL A 127 6.60 2.73 -15.78
CA VAL A 127 7.33 2.33 -14.56
C VAL A 127 8.83 2.32 -14.79
N VAL A 128 9.29 1.76 -15.91
CA VAL A 128 10.72 1.76 -16.29
C VAL A 128 11.24 3.19 -16.43
N LEU A 129 10.50 4.06 -17.14
CA LEU A 129 10.87 5.46 -17.32
C LEU A 129 10.97 6.20 -15.98
N LEU A 130 9.98 6.06 -15.11
CA LEU A 130 9.99 6.66 -13.77
C LEU A 130 11.16 6.17 -12.93
N THR A 131 11.49 4.87 -13.03
CA THR A 131 12.63 4.29 -12.32
C THR A 131 13.96 4.84 -12.85
N LEU A 132 14.11 4.95 -14.17
CA LEU A 132 15.32 5.51 -14.79
C LEU A 132 15.50 7.00 -14.50
N LEU A 133 14.41 7.77 -14.55
CA LEU A 133 14.41 9.19 -14.17
C LEU A 133 14.84 9.37 -12.72
N ARG A 134 14.37 8.49 -11.83
CA ARG A 134 14.73 8.52 -10.43
C ARG A 134 16.19 8.13 -10.16
N THR A 135 16.74 7.11 -10.84
CA THR A 135 18.13 6.73 -10.68
C THR A 135 19.08 7.84 -11.14
N ASN A 136 18.70 8.60 -12.17
CA ASN A 136 19.45 9.77 -12.64
C ASN A 136 19.28 11.00 -11.71
N ALA A 137 18.16 11.08 -10.97
CA ALA A 137 17.89 12.10 -9.97
C ALA A 137 18.35 11.71 -8.55
N ALA A 138 19.19 10.69 -8.41
CA ALA A 138 19.58 10.04 -7.16
C ALA A 138 20.43 10.91 -6.19
N GLY A 139 20.27 12.23 -6.22
CA GLY A 139 20.83 13.16 -5.22
C GLY A 139 19.77 13.85 -4.35
N VAL A 140 18.47 13.66 -4.63
CA VAL A 140 17.40 14.29 -3.84
C VAL A 140 16.88 13.30 -2.81
N ALA A 141 17.61 13.17 -1.70
CA ALA A 141 17.02 12.53 -0.51
C ALA A 141 15.83 13.38 -0.07
N ILE A 142 14.62 12.80 -0.15
CA ILE A 142 13.42 13.45 0.35
C ILE A 142 13.56 13.51 1.88
N ARG A 143 13.90 14.69 2.39
CA ARG A 143 13.91 14.99 3.83
C ARG A 143 12.63 15.74 4.14
N PHE A 144 11.80 15.20 5.03
CA PHE A 144 10.56 15.86 5.46
C PHE A 144 10.86 17.15 6.26
N ALA A 145 11.94 17.16 7.04
CA ALA A 145 12.38 18.33 7.78
C ALA A 145 12.93 19.39 6.81
N GLY A 146 12.25 20.53 6.72
CA GLY A 146 12.64 21.63 5.83
C GLY A 146 12.26 21.44 4.36
N ALA A 147 11.35 20.52 4.05
CA ALA A 147 10.89 20.29 2.69
C ALA A 147 10.17 21.54 2.13
N PRO A 148 10.46 21.96 0.87
CA PRO A 148 9.76 23.05 0.23
C PRO A 148 8.28 22.69 -0.01
N VAL A 149 7.40 23.69 -0.07
CA VAL A 149 5.95 23.51 -0.17
C VAL A 149 5.53 22.62 -1.36
N TRP A 150 6.19 22.73 -2.49
CA TRP A 150 5.92 21.87 -3.67
C TRP A 150 6.23 20.39 -3.39
N MET A 151 7.24 20.08 -2.57
CA MET A 151 7.59 18.71 -2.18
C MET A 151 6.51 18.12 -1.24
N LEU A 152 5.94 18.93 -0.35
CA LEU A 152 4.79 18.52 0.47
C LEU A 152 3.58 18.18 -0.42
N GLY A 153 3.34 19.00 -1.46
CA GLY A 153 2.32 18.69 -2.47
C GLY A 153 2.57 17.37 -3.19
N TYR A 154 3.82 17.12 -3.60
CA TYR A 154 4.21 15.84 -4.23
C TYR A 154 3.98 14.63 -3.32
N ILE A 155 4.39 14.73 -2.05
CA ILE A 155 4.19 13.68 -1.04
C ILE A 155 2.69 13.44 -0.84
N PHE A 156 1.89 14.50 -0.70
CA PHE A 156 0.45 14.40 -0.53
C PHE A 156 -0.23 13.70 -1.72
N VAL A 157 0.09 14.11 -2.95
CA VAL A 157 -0.46 13.52 -4.17
C VAL A 157 -0.03 12.04 -4.28
N SER A 158 1.24 11.75 -4.05
CA SER A 158 1.76 10.37 -4.07
C SER A 158 1.05 9.49 -3.04
N GLY A 159 0.83 10.00 -1.83
CA GLY A 159 0.06 9.32 -0.78
C GLY A 159 -1.40 9.09 -1.18
N ALA A 160 -2.06 10.12 -1.71
CA ALA A 160 -3.45 10.02 -2.17
C ALA A 160 -3.62 8.97 -3.28
N VAL A 161 -2.72 8.96 -4.28
CA VAL A 161 -2.71 7.96 -5.35
C VAL A 161 -2.47 6.56 -4.77
N ALA A 162 -1.50 6.41 -3.86
CA ALA A 162 -1.20 5.13 -3.24
C ALA A 162 -2.41 4.60 -2.44
N ILE A 163 -3.05 5.43 -1.61
CA ILE A 163 -4.24 5.05 -0.83
C ILE A 163 -5.39 4.65 -1.75
N THR A 164 -5.63 5.41 -2.82
CA THR A 164 -6.69 5.09 -3.80
C THR A 164 -6.42 3.73 -4.46
N ALA A 165 -5.16 3.48 -4.83
CA ALA A 165 -4.77 2.23 -5.45
C ALA A 165 -4.84 1.02 -4.49
N MET A 166 -4.57 1.22 -3.19
CA MET A 166 -4.67 0.17 -2.17
C MET A 166 -6.07 -0.42 -2.03
N VAL A 167 -7.11 0.34 -2.39
CA VAL A 167 -8.50 -0.16 -2.39
C VAL A 167 -8.69 -1.22 -3.46
N LEU A 168 -7.93 -1.16 -4.56
CA LEU A 168 -8.03 -2.13 -5.66
C LEU A 168 -7.23 -3.39 -5.34
N PRO A 169 -7.85 -4.59 -5.45
CA PRO A 169 -7.10 -5.84 -5.29
C PRO A 169 -6.05 -5.98 -6.38
N GLY A 170 -4.87 -6.44 -6.01
CA GLY A 170 -3.75 -6.64 -6.94
C GLY A 170 -2.83 -5.43 -7.11
N ILE A 171 -3.19 -4.24 -6.61
CA ILE A 171 -2.32 -3.06 -6.62
C ILE A 171 -1.82 -2.78 -5.21
N SER A 172 -0.51 -2.71 -5.04
CA SER A 172 0.12 -2.40 -3.76
C SER A 172 0.45 -0.91 -3.65
N GLY A 173 -0.15 -0.23 -2.66
CA GLY A 173 0.14 1.18 -2.38
C GLY A 173 1.58 1.41 -1.95
N SER A 174 2.16 0.50 -1.18
CA SER A 174 3.57 0.56 -0.78
C SER A 174 4.50 0.47 -1.99
N THR A 175 4.17 -0.34 -3.00
CA THR A 175 4.90 -0.38 -4.27
C THR A 175 4.82 0.96 -5.02
N LEU A 176 3.65 1.60 -5.06
CA LEU A 176 3.51 2.93 -5.67
C LEU A 176 4.31 3.99 -4.92
N LEU A 177 4.28 3.99 -3.59
CA LEU A 177 5.12 4.88 -2.78
C LEU A 177 6.61 4.61 -2.99
N LEU A 178 7.00 3.34 -3.17
CA LEU A 178 8.38 2.96 -3.48
C LEU A 178 8.80 3.52 -4.84
N ILE A 179 7.97 3.38 -5.87
CA ILE A 179 8.19 3.95 -7.21
C ILE A 179 8.29 5.47 -7.14
N ALA A 180 7.39 6.13 -6.38
CA ALA A 180 7.43 7.57 -6.16
C ALA A 180 8.62 8.04 -5.31
N GLY A 181 9.36 7.13 -4.66
CA GLY A 181 10.48 7.46 -3.79
C GLY A 181 10.11 7.99 -2.41
N VAL A 182 8.84 7.89 -2.05
CA VAL A 182 8.30 8.42 -0.78
C VAL A 182 8.25 7.33 0.30
N TYR A 183 8.33 6.04 -0.06
CA TYR A 183 8.15 4.92 0.87
C TYR A 183 9.15 4.93 2.05
N LEU A 184 10.45 4.91 1.77
CA LEU A 184 11.48 4.91 2.82
C LEU A 184 11.44 6.19 3.67
N PRO A 185 11.41 7.40 3.09
CA PRO A 185 11.25 8.62 3.87
C PRO A 185 9.99 8.63 4.74
N ALA A 186 8.86 8.08 4.26
CA ALA A 186 7.64 7.98 5.04
C ALA A 186 7.80 7.05 6.26
N ILE A 187 8.44 5.88 6.08
CA ILE A 187 8.75 4.96 7.17
C ILE A 187 9.66 5.62 8.21
N GLU A 188 10.71 6.32 7.78
CA GLU A 188 11.63 7.03 8.66
C GLU A 188 10.92 8.15 9.45
N ALA A 189 10.04 8.91 8.79
CA ALA A 189 9.25 9.95 9.45
C ALA A 189 8.28 9.37 10.50
N ILE A 190 7.62 8.25 10.19
CA ILE A 190 6.75 7.55 11.13
C ILE A 190 7.55 7.04 12.34
N LYS A 191 8.72 6.46 12.11
CA LYS A 191 9.62 6.02 13.20
C LYS A 191 10.02 7.18 14.10
N ALA A 192 10.45 8.30 13.51
CA ALA A 192 10.83 9.49 14.26
C ALA A 192 9.66 10.02 15.09
N PHE A 193 8.46 10.05 14.52
CA PHE A 193 7.25 10.50 15.20
C PHE A 193 6.86 9.58 16.37
N LEU A 194 7.01 8.27 16.22
CA LEU A 194 6.68 7.28 17.25
C LEU A 194 7.76 7.16 18.33
N GLY A 195 8.86 7.93 18.24
CA GLY A 195 9.98 7.86 19.17
C GLY A 195 10.70 6.51 19.18
N LEU A 196 10.51 5.70 18.12
CA LEU A 196 11.21 4.44 17.91
C LEU A 196 12.63 4.77 17.41
N GLY A 197 13.44 5.37 18.30
CA GLY A 197 14.80 5.76 18.02
C GLY A 197 15.72 4.53 17.89
N PHE A 198 15.75 3.96 16.69
CA PHE A 198 16.88 3.15 16.27
C PHE A 198 17.76 4.04 15.39
N SER A 199 18.88 4.47 15.97
CA SER A 199 19.98 5.07 15.20
C SER A 199 20.49 4.06 14.17
N VAL A 200 20.36 4.39 12.90
CA VAL A 200 21.12 3.75 11.83
C VAL A 200 22.48 4.42 11.76
#